data_8851286acdee7f74c2b8b84b1580553a
#
_entry.id   8851286acdee7f74c2b8b84b1580553a
#
_cell.length_a   1.000
_cell.length_b   1.000
_cell.length_c   1.000
_cell.angle_alpha   90.00
_cell.angle_beta   90.00
_cell.angle_gamma   90.00
#
_symmetry.space_group_name_H-M   'P 1'
#
loop_
_entity.id
_entity.type
_entity.pdbx_description
1 polymer ?
#
loop_
_entity_poly.entity_id
_entity_poly.type
_entity_poly.pdbx_seq_one_letter_code
_entity_poly.pdbx_strand_id
1 'polypeptide(L)'
;MAGSVNKVILIGNLGADPEIRRTQDGRPIANLRVATSDSWKDKTTGERREKTEWHRVVIFNENLCRIAEQYLKKGSKVFIEGALQTRKWQDQSGQDRYSTEVVLQGFRGELTLLDRA
;
A
#
# COMPACT_ATOMS: atom_id res chain seq x y z
N MET A 1 5.85 20.70 13.90
CA MET A 1 4.59 21.39 14.23
C MET A 1 3.65 20.42 14.91
N ALA A 2 3.13 20.80 16.07
CA ALA A 2 2.13 20.01 16.77
C ALA A 2 0.73 20.31 16.22
N GLY A 3 -0.22 19.43 16.46
CA GLY A 3 -1.62 19.67 16.11
C GLY A 3 -2.06 19.13 14.77
N SER A 4 -1.31 18.18 14.18
CA SER A 4 -1.72 17.52 12.94
C SER A 4 -1.70 16.02 13.08
N VAL A 5 -2.45 15.34 12.23
CA VAL A 5 -2.47 13.88 12.16
C VAL A 5 -2.32 13.48 10.69
N ASN A 6 -1.45 12.53 10.44
CA ASN A 6 -1.29 11.93 9.12
C ASN A 6 -1.35 10.41 9.28
N LYS A 7 -2.53 9.84 9.07
CA LYS A 7 -2.76 8.43 9.28
C LYS A 7 -3.69 7.88 8.21
N VAL A 8 -3.31 6.76 7.63
CA VAL A 8 -4.11 6.05 6.63
C VAL A 8 -4.32 4.63 7.12
N ILE A 9 -5.55 4.17 7.04
CA ILE A 9 -5.92 2.79 7.35
C ILE A 9 -6.56 2.19 6.11
N LEU A 10 -6.04 1.04 5.68
CA LEU A 10 -6.57 0.31 4.55
C LEU A 10 -6.80 -1.14 4.92
N ILE A 11 -7.91 -1.69 4.47
CA ILE A 11 -8.14 -3.14 4.43
C ILE A 11 -8.44 -3.48 2.98
N GLY A 12 -7.64 -4.33 2.39
CA GLY A 12 -7.81 -4.67 0.99
C GLY A 12 -6.98 -5.88 0.59
N ASN A 13 -6.97 -6.15 -0.70
CA ASN A 13 -6.27 -7.31 -1.24
C ASN A 13 -5.12 -6.89 -2.13
N LEU A 14 -4.04 -7.66 -2.09
CA LEU A 14 -2.90 -7.40 -2.95
C LEU A 14 -3.23 -7.71 -4.40
N GLY A 15 -2.88 -6.78 -5.30
CA GLY A 15 -3.06 -6.95 -6.73
C GLY A 15 -1.89 -7.65 -7.41
N ALA A 16 -0.79 -7.83 -6.68
CA ALA A 16 0.41 -8.47 -7.19
C ALA A 16 1.22 -8.99 -6.01
N ASP A 17 2.18 -9.85 -6.28
CA ASP A 17 3.14 -10.27 -5.25
C ASP A 17 3.92 -9.05 -4.76
N PRO A 18 4.30 -9.01 -3.47
CA PRO A 18 5.14 -7.91 -2.98
C PRO A 18 6.46 -7.84 -3.75
N GLU A 19 6.87 -6.62 -4.06
CA GLU A 19 8.16 -6.40 -4.70
C GLU A 19 9.14 -5.94 -3.63
N ILE A 20 10.21 -6.73 -3.43
CA ILE A 20 11.22 -6.45 -2.42
C ILE A 20 12.47 -5.94 -3.11
N ARG A 21 12.90 -4.75 -2.74
CA ARG A 21 14.15 -4.16 -3.22
C ARG A 21 15.04 -3.87 -2.02
N ARG A 22 16.32 -3.69 -2.30
CA ARG A 22 17.27 -3.34 -1.26
C ARG A 22 17.96 -2.03 -1.60
N THR A 23 18.17 -1.22 -0.56
CA THR A 23 18.96 0.01 -0.69
C THR A 23 20.44 -0.34 -0.84
N GLN A 24 21.26 0.68 -1.10
CA GLN A 24 22.71 0.47 -1.24
C GLN A 24 23.34 -0.10 0.02
N ASP A 25 22.80 0.24 1.19
CA ASP A 25 23.29 -0.26 2.47
C ASP A 25 22.62 -1.60 2.89
N GLY A 26 21.88 -2.22 1.97
CA GLY A 26 21.33 -3.56 2.18
C GLY A 26 20.00 -3.62 2.89
N ARG A 27 19.39 -2.50 3.19
CA ARG A 27 18.08 -2.49 3.86
C ARG A 27 16.96 -2.85 2.89
N PRO A 28 16.02 -3.70 3.29
CA PRO A 28 14.92 -4.07 2.42
C PRO A 28 13.86 -2.96 2.37
N ILE A 29 13.24 -2.83 1.21
CA ILE A 29 12.05 -1.99 1.00
C ILE A 29 11.03 -2.85 0.30
N ALA A 30 9.82 -2.92 0.86
CA ALA A 30 8.74 -3.67 0.24
C ALA A 30 7.73 -2.72 -0.39
N ASN A 31 7.34 -3.02 -1.62
CA ASN A 31 6.31 -2.28 -2.34
C ASN A 31 5.11 -3.19 -2.54
N LEU A 32 3.94 -2.71 -2.10
CA LEU A 32 2.69 -3.43 -2.24
C LEU A 32 1.70 -2.61 -3.04
N ARG A 33 0.84 -3.30 -3.79
CA ARG A 33 -0.32 -2.68 -4.42
C ARG A 33 -1.56 -3.25 -3.77
N VAL A 34 -2.30 -2.40 -3.07
CA VAL A 34 -3.47 -2.80 -2.31
C VAL A 34 -4.73 -2.25 -2.99
N ALA A 35 -5.67 -3.13 -3.28
CA ALA A 35 -6.94 -2.76 -3.86
C ALA A 35 -8.00 -2.63 -2.79
N THR A 36 -8.72 -1.52 -2.82
CA THR A 36 -9.94 -1.35 -2.04
C THR A 36 -11.08 -1.15 -3.01
N SER A 37 -12.19 -1.87 -2.79
CA SER A 37 -13.30 -1.86 -3.73
C SER A 37 -14.60 -1.53 -3.03
N ASP A 38 -15.39 -0.68 -3.69
CA ASP A 38 -16.77 -0.42 -3.32
C ASP A 38 -17.68 -1.02 -4.35
N SER A 39 -18.81 -1.57 -3.92
CA SER A 39 -19.80 -2.08 -4.84
C SER A 39 -21.18 -1.63 -4.39
N TRP A 40 -22.00 -1.27 -5.37
CA TRP A 40 -23.34 -0.78 -5.10
C TRP A 40 -24.25 -1.14 -6.25
N LYS A 41 -25.56 -1.05 -6.00
CA LYS A 41 -26.55 -1.28 -7.02
C LYS A 41 -26.95 0.06 -7.64
N ASP A 42 -26.86 0.15 -8.97
CA ASP A 42 -27.28 1.34 -9.69
C ASP A 42 -28.80 1.45 -9.62
N LYS A 43 -29.30 2.56 -9.09
CA LYS A 43 -30.74 2.76 -8.91
C LYS A 43 -31.50 2.89 -10.21
N THR A 44 -30.84 3.35 -11.26
CA THR A 44 -31.46 3.58 -12.56
C THR A 44 -31.56 2.30 -13.37
N THR A 45 -30.48 1.54 -13.46
CA THR A 45 -30.39 0.34 -14.31
C THR A 45 -30.61 -0.95 -13.55
N GLY A 46 -30.48 -0.95 -12.23
CA GLY A 46 -30.53 -2.13 -11.41
C GLY A 46 -29.27 -2.98 -11.47
N GLU A 47 -28.26 -2.54 -12.23
CA GLU A 47 -27.02 -3.26 -12.37
C GLU A 47 -26.10 -3.06 -11.17
N ARG A 48 -25.29 -4.07 -10.88
CA ARG A 48 -24.24 -3.98 -9.88
C ARG A 48 -23.07 -3.20 -10.45
N ARG A 49 -22.62 -2.20 -9.70
CA ARG A 49 -21.46 -1.39 -10.06
C ARG A 49 -20.36 -1.62 -9.06
N GLU A 50 -19.12 -1.54 -9.54
CA GLU A 50 -17.94 -1.70 -8.68
C GLU A 50 -16.90 -0.67 -9.06
N LYS A 51 -16.25 -0.10 -8.04
CA LYS A 51 -15.14 0.81 -8.23
C LYS A 51 -13.98 0.36 -7.36
N THR A 52 -12.80 0.21 -7.97
CA THR A 52 -11.59 -0.22 -7.27
C THR A 52 -10.57 0.91 -7.28
N GLU A 53 -10.04 1.20 -6.10
CA GLU A 53 -8.91 2.12 -5.94
C GLU A 53 -7.66 1.30 -5.67
N TRP A 54 -6.58 1.65 -6.34
CA TRP A 54 -5.29 1.00 -6.17
C TRP A 54 -4.37 1.89 -5.34
N HIS A 55 -3.90 1.36 -4.22
CA HIS A 55 -3.04 2.11 -3.31
C HIS A 55 -1.63 1.56 -3.36
N ARG A 56 -0.67 2.46 -3.47
CA ARG A 56 0.74 2.08 -3.38
C ARG A 56 1.18 2.18 -1.94
N VAL A 57 1.69 1.08 -1.41
CA VAL A 57 2.16 1.00 -0.03
C VAL A 57 3.64 0.67 -0.04
N VAL A 58 4.42 1.44 0.70
CA VAL A 58 5.86 1.26 0.79
C VAL A 58 6.23 0.99 2.25
N ILE A 59 6.94 -0.10 2.48
CA ILE A 59 7.33 -0.53 3.82
C ILE A 59 8.84 -0.43 3.96
N PHE A 60 9.29 0.40 4.90
CA PHE A 60 10.70 0.56 5.23
C PHE A 60 11.12 -0.20 6.48
N ASN A 61 10.16 -0.68 7.27
CA ASN A 61 10.43 -1.47 8.47
C ASN A 61 10.94 -2.84 8.05
N GLU A 62 12.14 -3.19 8.48
CA GLU A 62 12.80 -4.42 8.07
C GLU A 62 12.00 -5.66 8.47
N ASN A 63 11.45 -5.65 9.68
CA ASN A 63 10.67 -6.76 10.19
C ASN A 63 9.40 -6.98 9.37
N LEU A 64 8.69 -5.89 9.05
CA LEU A 64 7.48 -5.97 8.23
C LEU A 64 7.80 -6.36 6.78
N CYS A 65 8.94 -5.95 6.25
CA CYS A 65 9.39 -6.38 4.94
C CYS A 65 9.58 -7.89 4.89
N ARG A 66 10.15 -8.46 5.96
CA ARG A 66 10.34 -9.91 6.05
C ARG A 66 9.01 -10.65 6.08
N ILE A 67 8.05 -10.12 6.85
CA ILE A 67 6.71 -10.70 6.91
C ILE A 67 6.04 -10.65 5.54
N ALA A 68 6.15 -9.51 4.85
CA ALA A 68 5.57 -9.37 3.51
C ALA A 68 6.19 -10.36 2.55
N GLU A 69 7.50 -10.51 2.58
CA GLU A 69 8.19 -11.43 1.68
C GLU A 69 7.80 -12.88 1.91
N GLN A 70 7.66 -13.28 3.18
CA GLN A 70 7.40 -14.68 3.52
C GLN A 70 5.94 -15.09 3.36
N TYR A 71 5.02 -14.19 3.66
CA TYR A 71 3.61 -14.59 3.83
C TYR A 71 2.65 -13.95 2.85
N LEU A 72 3.00 -12.86 2.20
CA LEU A 72 2.08 -12.15 1.31
C LEU A 72 2.30 -12.56 -0.14
N LYS A 73 1.19 -12.64 -0.86
CA LYS A 73 1.19 -12.93 -2.29
C LYS A 73 0.00 -12.24 -2.93
N LYS A 74 -0.04 -12.25 -4.25
CA LYS A 74 -1.20 -11.73 -4.98
C LYS A 74 -2.48 -12.35 -4.43
N GLY A 75 -3.45 -11.52 -4.11
CA GLY A 75 -4.73 -11.94 -3.56
C GLY A 75 -4.81 -11.93 -2.03
N SER A 76 -3.68 -11.83 -1.33
CA SER A 76 -3.67 -11.79 0.13
C SER A 76 -4.46 -10.60 0.65
N LYS A 77 -5.23 -10.83 1.72
CA LYS A 77 -5.99 -9.76 2.38
C LYS A 77 -5.20 -9.22 3.55
N VAL A 78 -5.08 -7.90 3.63
CA VAL A 78 -4.25 -7.26 4.65
C VAL A 78 -4.95 -6.07 5.27
N PHE A 79 -4.61 -5.80 6.53
CA PHE A 79 -4.87 -4.55 7.22
C PHE A 79 -3.55 -3.77 7.24
N ILE A 80 -3.60 -2.52 6.82
CA ILE A 80 -2.43 -1.65 6.77
C ILE A 80 -2.74 -0.34 7.44
N GLU A 81 -1.82 0.12 8.29
CA GLU A 81 -1.85 1.46 8.86
C GLU A 81 -0.52 2.12 8.58
N GLY A 82 -0.55 3.34 8.05
CA GLY A 82 0.64 4.10 7.74
C GLY A 82 0.34 5.58 7.59
N ALA A 83 1.26 6.31 6.98
CA ALA A 83 1.12 7.73 6.75
C ALA A 83 1.25 8.03 5.26
N LEU A 84 0.61 9.12 4.80
CA LEU A 84 0.77 9.56 3.42
C LEU A 84 2.09 10.29 3.26
N GLN A 85 2.82 9.96 2.21
CA GLN A 85 4.01 10.71 1.80
C GLN A 85 3.98 10.91 0.30
N THR A 86 4.38 12.09 -0.14
CA THR A 86 4.50 12.42 -1.54
C THR A 86 5.98 12.57 -1.87
N ARG A 87 6.42 11.87 -2.90
CA ARG A 87 7.78 12.01 -3.39
C ARG A 87 7.79 12.50 -4.83
N LYS A 88 8.83 13.21 -5.16
CA LYS A 88 9.07 13.73 -6.51
C LYS A 88 10.05 12.81 -7.22
N TRP A 89 9.77 12.53 -8.48
CA TRP A 89 10.66 11.73 -9.31
C TRP A 89 10.60 12.25 -10.74
N GLN A 90 11.56 11.86 -11.56
CA GLN A 90 11.60 12.26 -12.96
C GLN A 90 11.32 11.07 -13.86
N ASP A 91 10.49 11.27 -14.87
CA ASP A 91 10.24 10.25 -15.86
C ASP A 91 11.35 10.22 -16.93
N GLN A 92 11.22 9.34 -17.91
CA GLN A 92 12.23 9.17 -18.94
C GLN A 92 12.44 10.42 -19.80
N SER A 93 11.44 11.29 -19.88
CA SER A 93 11.55 12.54 -20.63
C SER A 93 12.15 13.68 -19.79
N GLY A 94 12.49 13.41 -18.52
CA GLY A 94 13.03 14.41 -17.60
C GLY A 94 11.99 15.29 -16.94
N GLN A 95 10.71 14.95 -17.13
CA GLN A 95 9.64 15.73 -16.54
C GLN A 95 9.39 15.31 -15.10
N ASP A 96 9.17 16.30 -14.22
CA ASP A 96 8.89 16.05 -12.82
C ASP A 96 7.53 15.40 -12.64
N ARG A 97 7.52 14.35 -11.84
CA ARG A 97 6.31 13.62 -11.45
C ARG A 97 6.24 13.52 -9.94
N TYR A 98 5.04 13.31 -9.43
CA TYR A 98 4.80 13.17 -8.00
C TYR A 98 3.99 11.89 -7.77
N SER A 99 4.38 11.15 -6.73
CA SER A 99 3.65 9.96 -6.30
C SER A 99 3.31 10.09 -4.83
N THR A 100 2.04 9.86 -4.49
CA THR A 100 1.58 9.83 -3.11
C THR A 100 1.40 8.38 -2.70
N GLU A 101 2.03 8.01 -1.61
CA GLU A 101 2.11 6.62 -1.17
C GLU A 101 1.75 6.52 0.31
N VAL A 102 1.29 5.35 0.71
CA VAL A 102 1.12 5.02 2.13
C VAL A 102 2.42 4.39 2.60
N VAL A 103 3.04 4.98 3.61
CA VAL A 103 4.37 4.58 4.06
C VAL A 103 4.32 4.03 5.47
N LEU A 104 4.91 2.85 5.67
CA LEU A 104 5.10 2.22 6.98
C LEU A 104 6.58 2.33 7.33
N GLN A 105 6.90 3.15 8.32
CA GLN A 105 8.28 3.50 8.63
C GLN A 105 8.50 3.56 10.15
N GLY A 106 9.61 2.96 10.61
CA GLY A 106 9.98 2.97 12.01
C GLY A 106 8.95 2.25 12.87
N PHE A 107 8.57 2.89 13.96
CA PHE A 107 7.54 2.36 14.85
C PHE A 107 6.13 2.78 14.43
N ARG A 108 6.02 3.54 13.36
CA ARG A 108 4.74 4.00 12.82
C ARG A 108 4.36 3.13 11.65
N GLY A 109 3.40 2.30 11.85
CA GLY A 109 2.93 1.45 10.78
C GLY A 109 2.58 0.08 11.32
N GLU A 110 1.55 -0.48 10.74
CA GLU A 110 1.07 -1.78 11.14
C GLU A 110 0.68 -2.57 9.89
N LEU A 111 1.03 -3.83 9.90
CA LEU A 111 0.66 -4.77 8.83
C LEU A 111 0.13 -6.03 9.50
N THR A 112 -1.11 -6.37 9.21
CA THR A 112 -1.74 -7.58 9.75
C THR A 112 -2.33 -8.40 8.61
N LEU A 113 -2.00 -9.68 8.58
CA LEU A 113 -2.55 -10.61 7.60
C LEU A 113 -3.96 -11.00 8.03
N LEU A 114 -4.92 -10.86 7.15
CA LEU A 114 -6.32 -11.15 7.45
C LEU A 114 -6.84 -12.42 6.78
N ASP A 115 -6.02 -13.08 5.98
CA ASP A 115 -6.40 -14.35 5.39
C ASP A 115 -6.43 -15.43 6.46
N ARG A 116 -7.33 -16.40 6.25
CA ARG A 116 -7.35 -17.58 7.10
C ARG A 116 -6.15 -18.47 6.80
N ALA A 117 -5.55 -18.95 7.85
CA ALA A 117 -4.46 -19.90 7.72
C ALA A 117 -4.96 -21.23 7.14
#